data_3d637301da97b6aa9cd150b87a7c8e4d
#
_entry.id   3d637301da97b6aa9cd150b87a7c8e4d
#
_cell.length_a   1.000
_cell.length_b   1.000
_cell.length_c   1.000
_cell.angle_alpha   90.00
_cell.angle_beta   90.00
_cell.angle_gamma   90.00
#
_symmetry.space_group_name_H-M   'P 1'
#
loop_
_entity.id
_entity.type
_entity.pdbx_description
1 polymer ?
#
loop_
_entity_poly.entity_id
_entity_poly.type
_entity_poly.pdbx_seq_one_letter_code
_entity_poly.pdbx_strand_id
1 'polypeptide(L)'
;MKKELELYLHIPFCVRKCAYCDFLSFPAEKEIQKQYVSCLIEEIRQFDLAEDYVVSTIFFGGGTPSVLEGSEIIRIMQAIRERFPDIREDAEITIECNPGTLTEEKLQIYQKAGINRLSLGLQSADQEELKLLGRIHTYNQFKENFYLARRIGFA
;
A
#
# COMPACT_ATOMS: atom_id res chain seq x y z
N MET A 1 -27.27 12.31 -8.24
CA MET A 1 -26.57 11.26 -7.46
C MET A 1 -25.11 11.28 -7.85
N LYS A 2 -24.19 11.30 -6.90
CA LYS A 2 -22.76 11.17 -7.17
C LYS A 2 -22.45 9.77 -7.73
N LYS A 3 -21.45 9.68 -8.59
CA LYS A 3 -20.98 8.40 -9.13
C LYS A 3 -20.00 7.74 -8.17
N GLU A 4 -19.95 6.43 -8.13
CA GLU A 4 -18.91 5.72 -7.38
C GLU A 4 -17.56 5.84 -8.07
N LEU A 5 -16.51 5.97 -7.27
CA LEU A 5 -15.13 6.06 -7.71
C LEU A 5 -14.25 5.11 -6.89
N GLU A 6 -13.41 4.37 -7.58
CA GLU A 6 -12.38 3.54 -7.00
C GLU A 6 -11.01 4.18 -7.28
N LEU A 7 -10.23 4.42 -6.24
CA LEU A 7 -8.90 5.00 -6.36
C LEU A 7 -7.84 3.90 -6.35
N TYR A 8 -7.06 3.79 -7.42
CA TYR A 8 -5.86 2.96 -7.46
C TYR A 8 -4.61 3.85 -7.45
N LEU A 9 -3.76 3.66 -6.44
CA LEU A 9 -2.50 4.37 -6.30
C LEU A 9 -1.35 3.42 -6.63
N HIS A 10 -0.66 3.71 -7.74
CA HIS A 10 0.49 2.91 -8.15
C HIS A 10 1.74 3.32 -7.40
N ILE A 11 2.35 2.42 -6.65
CA ILE A 11 3.63 2.63 -5.96
C ILE A 11 4.67 1.73 -6.62
N PRO A 12 5.55 2.25 -7.50
CA PRO A 12 6.42 1.44 -8.35
C PRO A 12 7.68 0.95 -7.63
N PHE A 13 7.70 0.91 -6.30
CA PHE A 13 8.91 0.60 -5.55
C PHE A 13 8.87 -0.79 -4.95
N CYS A 14 10.02 -1.49 -5.03
CA CYS A 14 10.27 -2.76 -4.36
C CYS A 14 11.64 -2.71 -3.68
N VAL A 15 11.83 -3.53 -2.65
CA VAL A 15 13.19 -3.78 -2.11
C VAL A 15 14.03 -4.49 -3.17
N ARG A 16 13.42 -5.45 -3.88
CA ARG A 16 14.05 -6.24 -4.94
C ARG A 16 12.98 -6.70 -5.92
N LYS A 17 13.30 -6.74 -7.23
CA LYS A 17 12.43 -7.32 -8.25
C LYS A 17 12.48 -8.84 -8.20
N CYS A 18 11.31 -9.48 -8.12
CA CYS A 18 11.19 -10.94 -8.13
C CYS A 18 11.35 -11.50 -9.53
N ALA A 19 11.81 -12.75 -9.64
CA ALA A 19 12.13 -13.40 -10.93
C ALA A 19 10.91 -13.54 -11.88
N TYR A 20 9.70 -13.64 -11.32
CA TYR A 20 8.44 -13.81 -12.05
C TYR A 20 7.68 -12.51 -12.32
N CYS A 21 8.12 -11.39 -11.71
CA CYS A 21 7.32 -10.17 -11.66
C CYS A 21 7.47 -9.33 -12.94
N ASP A 22 6.36 -9.11 -13.63
CA ASP A 22 6.29 -8.25 -14.81
C ASP A 22 5.63 -6.88 -14.55
N PHE A 23 5.29 -6.58 -13.29
CA PHE A 23 4.78 -5.27 -12.93
C PHE A 23 5.82 -4.17 -13.13
N LEU A 24 5.34 -2.97 -13.43
CA LEU A 24 6.18 -1.78 -13.47
C LEU A 24 6.66 -1.45 -12.06
N SER A 25 7.83 -2.00 -11.69
CA SER A 25 8.41 -1.83 -10.37
C SER A 25 9.93 -1.96 -10.38
N PHE A 26 10.59 -1.21 -9.50
CA PHE A 26 12.05 -1.17 -9.39
C PHE A 26 12.49 -0.77 -7.97
N PRO A 27 13.72 -1.12 -7.56
CA PRO A 27 14.32 -0.58 -6.34
C PRO A 27 14.62 0.90 -6.49
N ALA A 28 14.36 1.69 -5.45
CA ALA A 28 14.71 3.11 -5.43
C ALA A 28 15.15 3.55 -4.03
N GLU A 29 16.04 4.53 -3.98
CA GLU A 29 16.45 5.19 -2.75
C GLU A 29 15.29 6.00 -2.14
N LYS A 30 15.34 6.22 -0.82
CA LYS A 30 14.29 6.94 -0.08
C LYS A 30 14.00 8.33 -0.63
N GLU A 31 15.00 9.03 -1.13
CA GLU A 31 14.83 10.36 -1.71
C GLU A 31 13.97 10.32 -2.98
N ILE A 32 14.21 9.36 -3.85
CA ILE A 32 13.40 9.15 -5.07
C ILE A 32 11.97 8.78 -4.70
N GLN A 33 11.79 7.93 -3.67
CA GLN A 33 10.45 7.57 -3.17
C GLN A 33 9.69 8.82 -2.69
N LYS A 34 10.33 9.72 -1.94
CA LYS A 34 9.72 10.96 -1.45
C LYS A 34 9.35 11.92 -2.60
N GLN A 35 10.24 12.06 -3.59
CA GLN A 35 9.96 12.88 -4.77
C GLN A 35 8.75 12.33 -5.53
N TYR A 36 8.68 11.02 -5.76
CA TYR A 36 7.54 10.37 -6.37
C TYR A 36 6.25 10.64 -5.60
N VAL A 37 6.26 10.45 -4.28
CA VAL A 37 5.09 10.71 -3.43
C VAL A 37 4.64 12.17 -3.54
N SER A 38 5.58 13.12 -3.61
CA SER A 38 5.24 14.52 -3.80
C SER A 38 4.55 14.78 -5.14
N CYS A 39 5.03 14.16 -6.23
CA CYS A 39 4.36 14.24 -7.54
C CYS A 39 2.98 13.58 -7.53
N LEU A 40 2.84 12.40 -6.89
CA LEU A 40 1.55 11.73 -6.74
C LEU A 40 0.53 12.58 -5.97
N ILE A 41 0.97 13.26 -4.91
CA ILE A 41 0.13 14.19 -4.15
C ILE A 41 -0.35 15.35 -5.03
N GLU A 42 0.53 15.92 -5.85
CA GLU A 42 0.13 16.97 -6.79
C GLU A 42 -0.88 16.47 -7.84
N GLU A 43 -0.71 15.25 -8.36
CA GLU A 43 -1.67 14.60 -9.26
C GLU A 43 -3.04 14.43 -8.59
N ILE A 44 -3.07 13.95 -7.34
CA ILE A 44 -4.31 13.83 -6.55
C ILE A 44 -5.01 15.19 -6.42
N ARG A 45 -4.26 16.24 -6.09
CA ARG A 45 -4.80 17.59 -5.90
C ARG A 45 -5.37 18.21 -7.19
N GLN A 46 -4.79 17.85 -8.32
CA GLN A 46 -5.20 18.36 -9.65
C GLN A 46 -6.42 17.64 -10.23
N PHE A 47 -6.98 16.64 -9.58
CA PHE A 47 -8.15 15.93 -10.09
C PHE A 47 -9.41 16.82 -10.01
N ASP A 48 -9.89 17.31 -11.14
CA ASP A 48 -10.88 18.39 -11.22
C ASP A 48 -12.31 18.00 -10.80
N LEU A 49 -12.70 16.74 -10.94
CA LEU A 49 -14.09 16.28 -10.80
C LEU A 49 -14.38 15.56 -9.46
N ALA A 50 -13.58 15.79 -8.41
CA ALA A 50 -13.71 15.05 -7.16
C ALA A 50 -15.08 15.21 -6.48
N GLU A 51 -15.74 16.37 -6.66
CA GLU A 51 -17.05 16.68 -6.09
C GLU A 51 -18.19 15.89 -6.72
N ASP A 52 -17.98 15.34 -7.93
CA ASP A 52 -19.00 14.57 -8.67
C ASP A 52 -19.03 13.09 -8.22
N TYR A 53 -18.07 12.68 -7.40
CA TYR A 53 -17.88 11.29 -7.02
C TYR A 53 -17.99 11.07 -5.52
N VAL A 54 -18.30 9.82 -5.16
CA VAL A 54 -18.11 9.25 -3.83
C VAL A 54 -17.08 8.12 -3.92
N VAL A 55 -16.01 8.20 -3.15
CA VAL A 55 -14.96 7.18 -3.13
C VAL A 55 -15.44 5.97 -2.37
N SER A 56 -15.51 4.81 -3.04
CA SER A 56 -15.94 3.53 -2.47
C SER A 56 -14.77 2.65 -2.05
N THR A 57 -13.64 2.72 -2.78
CA THR A 57 -12.42 1.97 -2.42
C THR A 57 -11.16 2.79 -2.69
N ILE A 58 -10.11 2.51 -1.92
CA ILE A 58 -8.77 3.04 -2.14
C ILE A 58 -7.78 1.87 -2.09
N PHE A 59 -7.01 1.69 -3.15
CA PHE A 59 -6.07 0.58 -3.26
C PHE A 59 -4.65 1.08 -3.54
N PHE A 60 -3.74 0.81 -2.62
CA PHE A 60 -2.31 1.02 -2.80
C PHE A 60 -1.68 -0.26 -3.34
N GLY A 61 -1.28 -0.24 -4.60
CA GLY A 61 -0.73 -1.41 -5.28
C GLY A 61 0.48 -1.08 -6.16
N GLY A 62 0.90 -2.06 -6.95
CA GLY A 62 1.98 -1.91 -7.94
C GLY A 62 3.21 -2.75 -7.65
N GLY A 63 4.26 -2.16 -7.13
CA GLY A 63 5.44 -2.88 -6.66
C GLY A 63 5.24 -3.47 -5.27
N THR A 64 5.58 -2.70 -4.27
CA THR A 64 5.41 -3.04 -2.85
C THR A 64 5.15 -1.75 -2.07
N PRO A 65 3.91 -1.27 -1.99
CA PRO A 65 3.59 -0.01 -1.30
C PRO A 65 4.12 0.07 0.13
N SER A 66 4.20 -1.06 0.82
CA SER A 66 4.75 -1.14 2.18
C SER A 66 6.27 -0.89 2.29
N VAL A 67 6.97 -0.67 1.19
CA VAL A 67 8.37 -0.19 1.21
C VAL A 67 8.43 1.29 1.62
N LEU A 68 7.41 2.08 1.31
CA LEU A 68 7.34 3.48 1.72
C LEU A 68 7.38 3.62 3.24
N GLU A 69 7.96 4.71 3.71
CA GLU A 69 7.85 5.10 5.11
C GLU A 69 6.38 5.37 5.46
N GLY A 70 5.99 5.06 6.70
CA GLY A 70 4.60 5.25 7.13
C GLY A 70 4.13 6.70 7.02
N SER A 71 5.02 7.66 7.22
CA SER A 71 4.76 9.09 7.04
C SER A 71 4.33 9.44 5.62
N GLU A 72 4.87 8.77 4.61
CA GLU A 72 4.49 9.01 3.22
C GLU A 72 3.07 8.51 2.93
N ILE A 73 2.67 7.38 3.51
CA ILE A 73 1.29 6.88 3.43
C ILE A 73 0.30 7.86 4.09
N ILE A 74 0.66 8.43 5.25
CA ILE A 74 -0.15 9.49 5.89
C ILE A 74 -0.31 10.69 4.96
N ARG A 75 0.76 11.18 4.34
CA ARG A 75 0.73 12.32 3.42
C ARG A 75 -0.20 12.07 2.23
N ILE A 76 -0.12 10.89 1.62
CA ILE A 76 -0.99 10.52 0.49
C ILE A 76 -2.46 10.48 0.95
N MET A 77 -2.76 9.79 2.06
CA MET A 77 -4.12 9.69 2.58
C MET A 77 -4.69 11.05 2.98
N GLN A 78 -3.85 11.95 3.49
CA GLN A 78 -4.26 13.32 3.79
C GLN A 78 -4.64 14.07 2.50
N ALA A 79 -3.82 14.00 1.45
CA ALA A 79 -4.13 14.63 0.17
C ALA A 79 -5.42 14.08 -0.46
N ILE A 80 -5.66 12.77 -0.34
CA ILE A 80 -6.92 12.16 -0.81
C ILE A 80 -8.11 12.74 -0.05
N ARG A 81 -8.05 12.82 1.29
CA ARG A 81 -9.14 13.37 2.10
C ARG A 81 -9.37 14.88 1.86
N GLU A 82 -8.29 15.62 1.59
CA GLU A 82 -8.40 17.05 1.24
C GLU A 82 -9.07 17.25 -0.12
N ARG A 83 -8.80 16.34 -1.08
CA ARG A 83 -9.31 16.49 -2.46
C ARG A 83 -10.66 15.84 -2.70
N PHE A 84 -10.94 14.71 -2.05
CA PHE A 84 -12.20 13.97 -2.20
C PHE A 84 -13.07 14.17 -0.94
N PRO A 85 -14.07 15.06 -0.98
CA PRO A 85 -14.88 15.38 0.20
C PRO A 85 -15.78 14.23 0.64
N ASP A 86 -16.15 13.35 -0.29
CA ASP A 86 -17.01 12.21 -0.03
C ASP A 86 -16.26 10.89 -0.19
N ILE A 87 -15.81 10.33 0.92
CA ILE A 87 -15.31 8.97 1.03
C ILE A 87 -16.34 8.20 1.87
N ARG A 88 -16.80 7.04 1.40
CA ARG A 88 -17.76 6.22 2.13
C ARG A 88 -17.20 5.84 3.50
N GLU A 89 -18.08 5.82 4.51
CA GLU A 89 -17.68 5.40 5.87
C GLU A 89 -17.23 3.93 5.91
N ASP A 90 -17.79 3.08 5.04
CA ASP A 90 -17.46 1.68 4.87
C ASP A 90 -16.45 1.42 3.72
N ALA A 91 -15.77 2.45 3.21
CA ALA A 91 -14.80 2.31 2.14
C ALA A 91 -13.70 1.30 2.50
N GLU A 92 -13.43 0.36 1.59
CA GLU A 92 -12.26 -0.50 1.72
C GLU A 92 -11.00 0.27 1.34
N ILE A 93 -10.06 0.37 2.28
CA ILE A 93 -8.76 1.01 2.04
C ILE A 93 -7.68 -0.05 2.21
N THR A 94 -7.16 -0.53 1.08
CA THR A 94 -6.22 -1.65 1.01
C THR A 94 -4.80 -1.18 0.71
N ILE A 95 -3.81 -1.80 1.33
CA ILE A 95 -2.40 -1.67 0.97
C ILE A 95 -1.74 -3.03 0.75
N GLU A 96 -1.02 -3.16 -0.37
CA GLU A 96 -0.19 -4.33 -0.65
C GLU A 96 1.10 -4.29 0.16
N CYS A 97 1.41 -5.42 0.79
CA CYS A 97 2.55 -5.56 1.68
C CYS A 97 3.36 -6.81 1.36
N ASN A 98 4.67 -6.70 1.45
CA ASN A 98 5.53 -7.87 1.49
C ASN A 98 5.91 -8.22 2.94
N PRO A 99 5.90 -9.51 3.31
CA PRO A 99 6.45 -9.95 4.58
C PRO A 99 7.89 -9.43 4.77
N GLY A 100 8.23 -9.04 6.00
CA GLY A 100 9.52 -8.43 6.31
C GLY A 100 9.60 -6.91 6.10
N THR A 101 8.59 -6.28 5.47
CA THR A 101 8.51 -4.80 5.36
C THR A 101 7.64 -4.16 6.43
N LEU A 102 6.94 -4.96 7.23
CA LEU A 102 5.99 -4.51 8.25
C LEU A 102 6.62 -4.53 9.65
N THR A 103 6.42 -3.44 10.37
CA THR A 103 6.71 -3.32 11.80
C THR A 103 5.42 -2.96 12.53
N GLU A 104 5.40 -3.16 13.85
CA GLU A 104 4.25 -2.76 14.68
C GLU A 104 3.93 -1.27 14.54
N GLU A 105 4.96 -0.43 14.59
CA GLU A 105 4.82 1.02 14.39
C GLU A 105 4.18 1.35 13.03
N LYS A 106 4.66 0.72 11.96
CA LYS A 106 4.14 0.95 10.61
C LYS A 106 2.68 0.53 10.48
N LEU A 107 2.29 -0.61 11.07
CA LEU A 107 0.91 -1.07 11.08
C LEU A 107 -0.01 -0.12 11.87
N GLN A 108 0.45 0.38 13.02
CA GLN A 108 -0.29 1.40 13.78
C GLN A 108 -0.46 2.70 12.97
N ILE A 109 0.56 3.10 12.21
CA ILE A 109 0.48 4.25 11.31
C ILE A 109 -0.56 4.01 10.21
N TYR A 110 -0.57 2.84 9.61
CA TYR A 110 -1.56 2.48 8.58
C TYR A 110 -2.99 2.54 9.11
N GLN A 111 -3.22 2.00 10.30
CA GLN A 111 -4.52 2.05 10.96
C GLN A 111 -4.96 3.49 11.22
N LYS A 112 -4.07 4.35 11.73
CA LYS A 112 -4.34 5.79 11.93
C LYS A 112 -4.59 6.52 10.61
N ALA A 113 -3.94 6.10 9.53
CA ALA A 113 -4.19 6.63 8.18
C ALA A 113 -5.55 6.19 7.61
N GLY A 114 -6.23 5.22 8.24
CA GLY A 114 -7.52 4.70 7.84
C GLY A 114 -7.45 3.47 6.94
N ILE A 115 -6.27 2.90 6.74
CA ILE A 115 -6.14 1.61 6.05
C ILE A 115 -6.80 0.55 6.92
N ASN A 116 -7.72 -0.24 6.32
CA ASN A 116 -8.50 -1.25 7.03
C ASN A 116 -8.28 -2.67 6.49
N ARG A 117 -7.55 -2.83 5.38
CA ARG A 117 -7.22 -4.13 4.78
C ARG A 117 -5.74 -4.20 4.37
N LEU A 118 -5.11 -5.35 4.61
CA LEU A 118 -3.75 -5.65 4.16
C LEU A 118 -3.77 -6.81 3.15
N SER A 119 -3.06 -6.64 2.03
CA SER A 119 -2.80 -7.73 1.09
C SER A 119 -1.35 -8.19 1.27
N LEU A 120 -1.14 -9.37 1.86
CA LEU A 120 0.20 -9.89 2.17
C LEU A 120 0.67 -10.90 1.11
N GLY A 121 1.76 -10.58 0.44
CA GLY A 121 2.34 -11.41 -0.62
C GLY A 121 3.16 -12.59 -0.08
N LEU A 122 2.52 -13.69 0.33
CA LEU A 122 3.22 -14.91 0.76
C LEU A 122 3.90 -15.64 -0.42
N GLN A 123 3.19 -15.87 -1.50
CA GLN A 123 3.55 -16.60 -2.72
C GLN A 123 3.70 -18.11 -2.56
N SER A 124 4.45 -18.60 -1.55
CA SER A 124 4.55 -20.03 -1.20
C SER A 124 4.84 -20.19 0.30
N ALA A 125 4.42 -21.31 0.87
CA ALA A 125 4.82 -21.73 2.21
C ALA A 125 6.14 -22.53 2.20
N ASP A 126 6.61 -22.98 1.03
CA ASP A 126 7.86 -23.69 0.85
C ASP A 126 9.04 -22.72 0.67
N GLN A 127 10.14 -22.95 1.41
CA GLN A 127 11.28 -22.05 1.40
C GLN A 127 12.11 -22.14 0.12
N GLU A 128 12.18 -23.32 -0.50
CA GLU A 128 12.91 -23.49 -1.76
C GLU A 128 12.14 -22.86 -2.93
N GLU A 129 10.82 -22.97 -2.94
CA GLU A 129 9.99 -22.24 -3.91
C GLU A 129 10.12 -20.73 -3.75
N LEU A 130 10.12 -20.20 -2.52
CA LEU A 130 10.35 -18.79 -2.28
C LEU A 130 11.70 -18.32 -2.84
N LYS A 131 12.76 -19.11 -2.68
CA LYS A 131 14.08 -18.82 -3.26
C LYS A 131 14.05 -18.80 -4.79
N LEU A 132 13.41 -19.80 -5.41
CA LEU A 132 13.26 -19.88 -6.87
C LEU A 132 12.50 -18.68 -7.43
N LEU A 133 11.46 -18.22 -6.73
CA LEU A 133 10.70 -17.01 -7.07
C LEU A 133 11.49 -15.70 -6.82
N GLY A 134 12.66 -15.77 -6.20
CA GLY A 134 13.46 -14.60 -5.85
C GLY A 134 12.91 -13.81 -4.67
N ARG A 135 12.07 -14.43 -3.82
CA ARG A 135 11.53 -13.80 -2.60
C ARG A 135 12.62 -13.68 -1.53
N ILE A 136 12.59 -12.56 -0.81
CA ILE A 136 13.58 -12.25 0.23
C ILE A 136 13.07 -12.56 1.65
N HIS A 137 11.79 -12.90 1.78
CA HIS A 137 11.19 -13.26 3.06
C HIS A 137 11.10 -14.78 3.26
N THR A 138 10.90 -15.18 4.50
CA THR A 138 10.64 -16.57 4.88
C THR A 138 9.17 -16.77 5.25
N TYR A 139 8.70 -18.03 5.25
CA TYR A 139 7.35 -18.36 5.74
C TYR A 139 7.15 -17.94 7.21
N ASN A 140 8.19 -18.04 8.04
CA ASN A 140 8.10 -17.59 9.43
C ASN A 140 7.90 -16.08 9.55
N GLN A 141 8.62 -15.28 8.76
CA GLN A 141 8.38 -13.82 8.71
C GLN A 141 6.97 -13.48 8.25
N PHE A 142 6.42 -14.22 7.28
CA PHE A 142 5.02 -14.06 6.91
C PHE A 142 4.08 -14.31 8.09
N LYS A 143 4.24 -15.43 8.81
CA LYS A 143 3.41 -15.75 9.98
C LYS A 143 3.50 -14.68 11.06
N GLU A 144 4.71 -14.23 11.36
CA GLU A 144 4.94 -13.17 12.35
C GLU A 144 4.20 -11.88 11.96
N ASN A 145 4.34 -11.43 10.71
CA ASN A 145 3.66 -10.24 10.22
C ASN A 145 2.14 -10.42 10.16
N PHE A 146 1.65 -11.60 9.76
CA PHE A 146 0.23 -11.90 9.75
C PHE A 146 -0.38 -11.84 11.18
N TYR A 147 0.23 -12.52 12.15
CA TYR A 147 -0.26 -12.50 13.53
C TYR A 147 -0.12 -11.12 14.16
N LEU A 148 0.92 -10.37 13.82
CA LEU A 148 1.08 -9.00 14.27
C LEU A 148 -0.05 -8.11 13.73
N ALA A 149 -0.37 -8.19 12.45
CA ALA A 149 -1.46 -7.45 11.83
C ALA A 149 -2.81 -7.79 12.48
N ARG A 150 -3.08 -9.09 12.70
CA ARG A 150 -4.31 -9.54 13.39
C ARG A 150 -4.40 -9.01 14.82
N ARG A 151 -3.31 -9.01 15.57
CA ARG A 151 -3.25 -8.47 16.95
C ARG A 151 -3.53 -6.97 17.00
N ILE A 152 -3.09 -6.22 16.00
CA ILE A 152 -3.34 -4.77 15.89
C ILE A 152 -4.78 -4.48 15.47
N GLY A 153 -5.48 -5.45 14.86
CA GLY A 153 -6.90 -5.34 14.52
C GLY A 153 -7.21 -5.27 13.02
N PHE A 154 -6.25 -5.58 12.15
CA PHE A 154 -6.55 -5.78 10.73
C PHE A 154 -7.33 -7.09 10.52
N ALA A 155 -8.35 -7.02 9.69
CA ALA A 155 -9.20 -8.17 9.37
C ALA A 155 -8.53 -9.18 8.43
#